data_efabd1c00569427f07288bd5e049a359
#
_entry.id   efabd1c00569427f07288bd5e049a359
#
_cell.length_a   1.000
_cell.length_b   1.000
_cell.length_c   1.000
_cell.angle_alpha   90.00
_cell.angle_beta   90.00
_cell.angle_gamma   90.00
#
_symmetry.space_group_name_H-M   'P 1'
#
loop_
_entity.id
_entity.type
_entity.pdbx_description
1 polymer ?
#
loop_
_entity_poly.entity_id
_entity_poly.type
_entity_poly.pdbx_seq_one_letter_code
_entity_poly.pdbx_strand_id
1 'polypeptide(L)'
;MHCTCLLLTQNGHRADQHVSSVCVKLFTQKSKVTSYNLLIADGVVLTGTRMQRRDFITLLCGAAALWPFAAYPQQRAKLYRIGVLSPELPPPGFLDAFRQGLRELGYVEGRDIALEVRNAEGYSQRLGALANILAELKVDVILALNTPSVQAAKKATVTIPIVMTQIADPLKSGLVTNLSRPGGNVTGMSFKVDELSGKGLALLRETFPSLSRVAVLWYAPNPGADNAVSAIKAASRELGIELLLLPVRGQGELITAFQTASRSRAEVLIVLADVVATRHRDEILNLAATHSLAVISQYRTFAEAGALLAFGPDTPAMYRRAAYYVDRILKGANAGDLPVEQATKFDLVVNLKTAKTLGVTIPPSLLARADKVIE
;
A
#
# COMPACT_ATOMS: atom_id res chain seq x y z
N MET A 1 -51.01 -0.58 -51.07
CA MET A 1 -49.80 0.11 -50.55
C MET A 1 -49.44 -0.53 -49.23
N HIS A 2 -48.40 -1.31 -49.17
CA HIS A 2 -47.89 -1.79 -47.90
C HIS A 2 -46.72 -0.94 -47.43
N CYS A 3 -46.81 -0.40 -46.23
CA CYS A 3 -45.76 0.41 -45.63
C CYS A 3 -45.06 -0.49 -44.58
N THR A 4 -43.78 -0.81 -44.80
CA THR A 4 -42.99 -1.56 -43.83
C THR A 4 -41.99 -0.61 -43.18
N CYS A 5 -42.12 -0.41 -41.88
CA CYS A 5 -41.16 0.38 -41.11
C CYS A 5 -40.18 -0.62 -40.42
N LEU A 6 -38.91 -0.55 -40.73
CA LEU A 6 -37.87 -1.29 -40.05
C LEU A 6 -37.26 -0.38 -38.98
N LEU A 7 -37.55 -0.68 -37.71
CA LEU A 7 -36.86 -0.08 -36.57
C LEU A 7 -35.69 -0.98 -36.19
N LEU A 8 -34.48 -0.49 -36.34
CA LEU A 8 -33.29 -1.12 -35.80
C LEU A 8 -33.06 -0.57 -34.41
N THR A 9 -33.50 -1.32 -33.37
CA THR A 9 -33.15 -1.04 -32.00
C THR A 9 -32.00 -1.92 -31.55
N GLN A 10 -30.93 -1.29 -31.07
CA GLN A 10 -29.93 -2.02 -30.25
C GLN A 10 -30.42 -2.10 -28.82
N ASN A 11 -30.59 -3.33 -28.32
CA ASN A 11 -30.83 -3.62 -26.91
C ASN A 11 -29.51 -3.50 -26.12
N GLY A 12 -29.49 -2.64 -25.09
CA GLY A 12 -28.40 -2.58 -24.16
C GLY A 12 -28.73 -1.63 -23.00
N HIS A 13 -28.90 -2.15 -21.83
CA HIS A 13 -29.20 -1.60 -20.49
C HIS A 13 -29.07 -0.09 -20.26
N ARG A 14 -30.14 0.44 -19.63
CA ARG A 14 -30.34 1.74 -18.93
C ARG A 14 -29.10 2.59 -18.68
N ALA A 15 -29.08 3.74 -19.37
CA ALA A 15 -28.80 5.07 -18.81
C ALA A 15 -29.04 6.09 -19.93
N ASP A 16 -29.73 7.19 -19.60
CA ASP A 16 -30.10 8.30 -20.47
C ASP A 16 -28.96 8.74 -21.37
N GLN A 17 -29.18 8.74 -22.69
CA GLN A 17 -28.65 9.72 -23.63
C GLN A 17 -29.10 9.38 -25.07
N HIS A 18 -29.65 10.39 -25.77
CA HIS A 18 -29.88 10.57 -27.19
C HIS A 18 -29.75 9.34 -28.09
N VAL A 19 -30.85 8.67 -28.33
CA VAL A 19 -30.98 7.63 -29.33
C VAL A 19 -31.15 8.33 -30.69
N SER A 20 -30.14 8.29 -31.54
CA SER A 20 -30.26 8.65 -32.93
C SER A 20 -31.01 7.52 -33.66
N SER A 21 -32.31 7.69 -33.87
CA SER A 21 -33.12 6.76 -34.65
C SER A 21 -33.12 7.17 -36.13
N VAL A 22 -32.63 6.30 -37.00
CA VAL A 22 -32.76 6.43 -38.44
C VAL A 22 -34.03 5.72 -38.88
N CYS A 23 -35.00 6.47 -39.39
CA CYS A 23 -36.24 5.90 -39.94
C CYS A 23 -36.21 5.93 -41.47
N VAL A 24 -36.20 4.76 -42.08
CA VAL A 24 -36.28 4.63 -43.56
C VAL A 24 -37.71 4.22 -43.91
N LYS A 25 -38.45 5.10 -44.58
CA LYS A 25 -39.76 4.79 -45.17
C LYS A 25 -39.62 4.41 -46.63
N LEU A 26 -39.95 3.18 -46.94
CA LEU A 26 -39.96 2.64 -48.31
C LEU A 26 -41.39 2.58 -48.85
N PHE A 27 -41.63 3.20 -50.04
CA PHE A 27 -42.87 3.08 -50.77
C PHE A 27 -42.68 2.13 -51.95
N THR A 28 -43.42 1.04 -51.94
CA THR A 28 -43.37 0.06 -53.04
C THR A 28 -44.70 0.02 -53.79
N GLN A 29 -44.66 0.14 -55.09
CA GLN A 29 -45.79 -0.10 -55.99
C GLN A 29 -45.38 -1.18 -56.99
N LYS A 30 -46.05 -2.34 -56.93
CA LYS A 30 -45.86 -3.49 -57.81
C LYS A 30 -44.44 -3.67 -58.37
N SER A 31 -43.58 -4.27 -57.52
CA SER A 31 -42.23 -4.75 -57.89
C SER A 31 -41.13 -3.75 -58.23
N LYS A 32 -41.33 -2.43 -58.09
CA LYS A 32 -40.27 -1.42 -58.24
C LYS A 32 -40.31 -0.40 -57.11
N VAL A 33 -39.16 -0.13 -56.45
CA VAL A 33 -39.03 0.98 -55.48
C VAL A 33 -39.07 2.28 -56.28
N THR A 34 -40.12 3.12 -56.05
CA THR A 34 -40.32 4.36 -56.80
C THR A 34 -39.81 5.60 -56.07
N SER A 35 -39.70 5.59 -54.75
CA SER A 35 -39.11 6.68 -53.97
C SER A 35 -38.75 6.23 -52.58
N TYR A 36 -37.76 6.86 -51.96
CA TYR A 36 -37.42 6.69 -50.56
C TYR A 36 -37.18 8.05 -49.89
N ASN A 37 -37.50 8.14 -48.60
CA ASN A 37 -37.16 9.29 -47.78
C ASN A 37 -36.27 8.77 -46.63
N LEU A 38 -35.07 9.32 -46.52
CA LEU A 38 -34.15 9.06 -45.42
C LEU A 38 -34.21 10.24 -44.45
N LEU A 39 -34.71 10.02 -43.25
CA LEU A 39 -34.67 10.97 -42.14
C LEU A 39 -33.43 10.73 -41.28
N ILE A 40 -32.52 11.69 -41.25
CA ILE A 40 -31.36 11.70 -40.35
C ILE A 40 -31.68 12.63 -39.18
N ALA A 41 -31.14 12.36 -38.00
CA ALA A 41 -31.49 12.98 -36.73
C ALA A 41 -31.41 14.53 -36.66
N ASP A 42 -30.85 15.21 -37.66
CA ASP A 42 -30.70 16.67 -37.72
C ASP A 42 -31.68 17.36 -38.71
N GLY A 43 -32.78 16.69 -39.06
CA GLY A 43 -33.85 17.30 -39.86
C GLY A 43 -33.56 17.43 -41.36
N VAL A 44 -32.52 16.82 -41.91
CA VAL A 44 -32.22 16.80 -43.34
C VAL A 44 -33.00 15.67 -43.99
N VAL A 45 -33.94 16.01 -44.86
CA VAL A 45 -34.70 15.06 -45.68
C VAL A 45 -34.07 14.99 -47.07
N LEU A 46 -33.45 13.87 -47.40
CA LEU A 46 -32.99 13.58 -48.77
C LEU A 46 -34.05 12.82 -49.54
N THR A 47 -34.65 13.47 -50.54
CA THR A 47 -35.62 12.85 -51.47
C THR A 47 -34.94 12.48 -52.79
N GLY A 48 -34.92 11.19 -53.15
CA GLY A 48 -34.37 10.70 -54.41
C GLY A 48 -35.43 9.98 -55.27
N THR A 49 -35.51 10.38 -56.55
CA THR A 49 -36.36 9.71 -57.57
C THR A 49 -35.48 8.91 -58.51
N ARG A 50 -35.80 7.62 -58.67
CA ARG A 50 -35.17 6.60 -59.56
C ARG A 50 -33.77 6.19 -59.17
N MET A 51 -33.67 5.25 -58.25
CA MET A 51 -32.46 4.49 -57.98
C MET A 51 -32.61 3.05 -58.48
N GLN A 52 -31.63 2.52 -59.20
CA GLN A 52 -31.63 1.11 -59.62
C GLN A 52 -31.24 0.24 -58.44
N ARG A 53 -31.72 -1.05 -58.39
CA ARG A 53 -31.40 -1.99 -57.30
C ARG A 53 -29.89 -2.13 -57.03
N ARG A 54 -29.06 -1.97 -58.03
CA ARG A 54 -27.59 -2.03 -57.91
C ARG A 54 -27.05 -0.87 -57.06
N ASP A 55 -27.56 0.35 -57.25
CA ASP A 55 -27.08 1.56 -56.55
C ASP A 55 -27.46 1.54 -55.07
N PHE A 56 -28.62 0.94 -54.74
CA PHE A 56 -29.04 0.76 -53.35
C PHE A 56 -28.17 -0.26 -52.58
N ILE A 57 -27.77 -1.35 -53.26
CA ILE A 57 -26.88 -2.35 -52.68
C ILE A 57 -25.47 -1.76 -52.44
N THR A 58 -24.97 -0.95 -53.39
CA THR A 58 -23.65 -0.29 -53.23
C THR A 58 -23.64 0.74 -52.12
N LEU A 59 -24.73 1.50 -51.94
CA LEU A 59 -24.86 2.44 -50.81
C LEU A 59 -24.94 1.73 -49.44
N LEU A 60 -25.65 0.62 -49.35
CA LEU A 60 -25.74 -0.21 -48.15
C LEU A 60 -24.38 -0.90 -47.82
N CYS A 61 -23.67 -1.40 -48.82
CA CYS A 61 -22.35 -1.98 -48.64
C CYS A 61 -21.28 -0.93 -48.28
N GLY A 62 -21.36 0.28 -48.86
CA GLY A 62 -20.47 1.41 -48.51
C GLY A 62 -20.69 1.93 -47.10
N ALA A 63 -21.94 2.00 -46.63
CA ALA A 63 -22.25 2.41 -45.25
C ALA A 63 -21.82 1.37 -44.23
N ALA A 64 -21.88 0.06 -44.55
CA ALA A 64 -21.43 -1.02 -43.68
C ALA A 64 -19.89 -1.09 -43.57
N ALA A 65 -19.14 -0.66 -44.56
CA ALA A 65 -17.68 -0.66 -44.56
C ALA A 65 -17.06 0.49 -43.72
N LEU A 66 -17.82 1.57 -43.46
CA LEU A 66 -17.40 2.71 -42.63
C LEU A 66 -17.79 2.57 -41.15
N TRP A 67 -18.61 1.55 -40.82
CA TRP A 67 -19.13 1.35 -39.45
C TRP A 67 -18.12 0.89 -38.40
N PRO A 68 -17.06 0.12 -38.70
CA PRO A 68 -16.17 -0.36 -37.64
C PRO A 68 -15.23 0.71 -37.08
N PHE A 69 -15.15 1.92 -37.64
CA PHE A 69 -14.21 2.94 -37.16
C PHE A 69 -14.85 4.06 -36.29
N ALA A 70 -16.16 4.06 -36.09
CA ALA A 70 -16.84 5.23 -35.54
C ALA A 70 -17.37 5.12 -34.10
N ALA A 71 -17.15 4.04 -33.36
CA ALA A 71 -17.65 3.98 -31.99
C ALA A 71 -16.93 2.95 -31.13
N TYR A 72 -15.63 3.11 -30.92
CA TYR A 72 -15.15 2.81 -29.57
C TYR A 72 -15.35 4.11 -28.76
N PRO A 73 -16.31 4.17 -27.83
CA PRO A 73 -16.27 5.21 -26.82
C PRO A 73 -14.93 4.96 -26.11
N GLN A 74 -13.99 5.88 -26.21
CA GLN A 74 -12.93 5.96 -25.23
C GLN A 74 -13.65 6.13 -23.88
N GLN A 75 -13.96 5.02 -23.22
CA GLN A 75 -14.24 5.05 -21.81
C GLN A 75 -13.03 5.79 -21.22
N ARG A 76 -13.24 7.03 -20.79
CA ARG A 76 -12.23 7.75 -20.02
C ARG A 76 -11.84 6.79 -18.92
N ALA A 77 -10.63 6.27 -19.00
CA ALA A 77 -10.10 5.35 -18.00
C ALA A 77 -10.33 6.03 -16.65
N LYS A 78 -11.05 5.35 -15.75
CA LYS A 78 -11.35 5.91 -14.43
C LYS A 78 -10.03 6.16 -13.74
N LEU A 79 -9.73 7.41 -13.40
CA LEU A 79 -8.57 7.76 -12.59
C LEU A 79 -8.90 7.39 -11.14
N TYR A 80 -8.35 6.28 -10.65
CA TYR A 80 -8.49 5.87 -9.27
C TYR A 80 -7.65 6.73 -8.34
N ARG A 81 -8.20 7.13 -7.22
CA ARG A 81 -7.49 7.89 -6.17
C ARG A 81 -7.07 6.96 -5.04
N ILE A 82 -5.78 6.85 -4.78
CA ILE A 82 -5.23 6.06 -3.69
C ILE A 82 -4.73 7.03 -2.62
N GLY A 83 -5.42 7.07 -1.48
CA GLY A 83 -4.97 7.83 -0.31
C GLY A 83 -3.81 7.10 0.37
N VAL A 84 -2.73 7.80 0.68
CA VAL A 84 -1.63 7.27 1.50
C VAL A 84 -1.62 8.03 2.81
N LEU A 85 -1.86 7.33 3.92
CA LEU A 85 -1.89 7.90 5.27
C LEU A 85 -0.74 7.37 6.11
N SER A 86 0.09 8.28 6.61
CA SER A 86 1.26 7.93 7.41
C SER A 86 1.54 8.95 8.52
N PRO A 87 2.13 8.54 9.65
CA PRO A 87 2.57 9.50 10.68
C PRO A 87 3.76 10.35 10.22
N GLU A 88 4.58 9.81 9.34
CA GLU A 88 5.78 10.45 8.78
C GLU A 88 5.89 10.06 7.30
N LEU A 89 6.59 10.86 6.51
CA LEU A 89 6.88 10.49 5.13
C LEU A 89 7.71 9.19 5.13
N PRO A 90 7.26 8.14 4.43
CA PRO A 90 8.04 6.91 4.34
C PRO A 90 9.46 7.17 3.81
N PRO A 91 10.47 6.41 4.25
CA PRO A 91 11.80 6.50 3.69
C PRO A 91 11.78 6.37 2.16
N PRO A 92 12.72 7.05 1.46
CA PRO A 92 12.89 6.85 0.03
C PRO A 92 12.99 5.36 -0.32
N GLY A 93 12.35 4.94 -1.40
CA GLY A 93 12.32 3.55 -1.85
C GLY A 93 11.13 2.72 -1.35
N PHE A 94 10.51 3.03 -0.21
CA PHE A 94 9.34 2.27 0.26
C PHE A 94 8.11 2.57 -0.59
N LEU A 95 7.77 3.85 -0.73
CA LEU A 95 6.66 4.26 -1.58
C LEU A 95 6.96 3.98 -3.08
N ASP A 96 8.25 4.00 -3.46
CA ASP A 96 8.66 3.64 -4.82
C ASP A 96 8.46 2.15 -5.10
N ALA A 97 8.68 1.28 -4.10
CA ALA A 97 8.35 -0.14 -4.21
C ALA A 97 6.84 -0.37 -4.40
N PHE A 98 6.00 0.41 -3.72
CA PHE A 98 4.55 0.40 -3.94
C PHE A 98 4.18 0.86 -5.35
N ARG A 99 4.74 2.00 -5.81
CA ARG A 99 4.57 2.48 -7.19
C ARG A 99 5.03 1.45 -8.21
N GLN A 100 6.16 0.78 -7.95
CA GLN A 100 6.67 -0.28 -8.81
C GLN A 100 5.69 -1.45 -8.87
N GLY A 101 5.15 -1.90 -7.73
CA GLY A 101 4.12 -2.94 -7.69
C GLY A 101 2.87 -2.57 -8.51
N LEU A 102 2.43 -1.32 -8.43
CA LEU A 102 1.30 -0.83 -9.25
C LEU A 102 1.64 -0.82 -10.73
N ARG A 103 2.86 -0.38 -11.12
CA ARG A 103 3.30 -0.43 -12.54
C ARG A 103 3.34 -1.84 -13.10
N GLU A 104 3.80 -2.81 -12.31
CA GLU A 104 3.83 -4.24 -12.70
C GLU A 104 2.44 -4.82 -12.90
N LEU A 105 1.43 -4.25 -12.23
CA LEU A 105 0.02 -4.58 -12.39
C LEU A 105 -0.66 -3.78 -13.51
N GLY A 106 0.10 -2.93 -14.25
CA GLY A 106 -0.36 -2.18 -15.41
C GLY A 106 -0.87 -0.77 -15.13
N TYR A 107 -0.80 -0.29 -13.87
CA TYR A 107 -1.24 1.07 -13.52
C TYR A 107 -0.15 2.11 -13.77
N VAL A 108 -0.52 3.22 -14.40
CA VAL A 108 0.34 4.38 -14.66
C VAL A 108 -0.17 5.55 -13.83
N GLU A 109 0.70 6.09 -12.95
CA GLU A 109 0.40 7.28 -12.14
C GLU A 109 0.16 8.49 -13.07
N GLY A 110 -0.89 9.25 -12.80
CA GLY A 110 -1.35 10.37 -13.63
C GLY A 110 -2.30 9.97 -14.78
N ARG A 111 -2.38 8.69 -15.16
CA ARG A 111 -3.31 8.18 -16.17
C ARG A 111 -4.41 7.31 -15.57
N ASP A 112 -4.03 6.28 -14.82
CA ASP A 112 -4.94 5.27 -14.26
C ASP A 112 -5.15 5.47 -12.75
N ILE A 113 -4.11 5.99 -12.06
CA ILE A 113 -4.10 6.21 -10.61
C ILE A 113 -3.53 7.59 -10.27
N ALA A 114 -3.99 8.14 -9.13
CA ALA A 114 -3.40 9.31 -8.48
C ALA A 114 -3.14 8.98 -7.00
N LEU A 115 -1.95 9.33 -6.50
CA LEU A 115 -1.59 9.15 -5.10
C LEU A 115 -1.84 10.44 -4.32
N GLU A 116 -2.74 10.36 -3.32
CA GLU A 116 -3.07 11.44 -2.39
C GLU A 116 -2.32 11.20 -1.07
N VAL A 117 -1.07 11.68 -0.99
CA VAL A 117 -0.22 11.45 0.20
C VAL A 117 -0.57 12.46 1.30
N ARG A 118 -0.87 11.95 2.49
CA ARG A 118 -1.10 12.70 3.70
C ARG A 118 -0.20 12.14 4.81
N ASN A 119 0.73 12.94 5.27
CA ASN A 119 1.59 12.57 6.40
C ASN A 119 1.39 13.55 7.57
N ALA A 120 1.53 13.05 8.78
CA ALA A 120 1.31 13.83 9.99
C ALA A 120 2.59 14.54 10.49
N GLU A 121 3.71 14.45 9.75
CA GLU A 121 4.98 15.10 10.07
C GLU A 121 5.49 14.77 11.50
N GLY A 122 5.27 13.52 11.94
CA GLY A 122 5.62 13.04 13.27
C GLY A 122 4.59 13.34 14.37
N TYR A 123 3.54 14.11 14.04
CA TYR A 123 2.49 14.47 15.00
C TYR A 123 1.28 13.55 14.85
N SER A 124 1.31 12.39 15.51
CA SER A 124 0.26 11.35 15.38
C SER A 124 -1.16 11.86 15.65
N GLN A 125 -1.32 12.93 16.44
CA GLN A 125 -2.62 13.57 16.68
C GLN A 125 -3.24 14.18 15.41
N ARG A 126 -2.45 14.48 14.39
CA ARG A 126 -2.96 15.00 13.10
C ARG A 126 -3.59 13.92 12.21
N LEU A 127 -3.30 12.63 12.48
CA LEU A 127 -3.75 11.52 11.62
C LEU A 127 -5.28 11.48 11.48
N GLY A 128 -6.03 11.79 12.54
CA GLY A 128 -7.50 11.82 12.46
C GLY A 128 -8.02 12.84 11.45
N ALA A 129 -7.51 14.07 11.49
CA ALA A 129 -7.89 15.13 10.53
C ALA A 129 -7.47 14.74 9.10
N LEU A 130 -6.28 14.19 8.91
CA LEU A 130 -5.79 13.77 7.61
C LEU A 130 -6.59 12.60 7.03
N ALA A 131 -7.02 11.66 7.87
CA ALA A 131 -7.89 10.55 7.46
C ALA A 131 -9.27 11.07 7.01
N ASN A 132 -9.84 12.07 7.71
CA ASN A 132 -11.08 12.70 7.31
C ASN A 132 -10.96 13.40 5.96
N ILE A 133 -9.86 14.11 5.69
CA ILE A 133 -9.60 14.72 4.37
C ILE A 133 -9.60 13.64 3.27
N LEU A 134 -8.96 12.50 3.48
CA LEU A 134 -8.98 11.40 2.50
C LEU A 134 -10.39 10.83 2.30
N ALA A 135 -11.18 10.73 3.36
CA ALA A 135 -12.57 10.29 3.30
C ALA A 135 -13.46 11.28 2.53
N GLU A 136 -13.30 12.59 2.77
CA GLU A 136 -14.01 13.67 2.05
C GLU A 136 -13.63 13.73 0.57
N LEU A 137 -12.35 13.47 0.23
CA LEU A 137 -11.88 13.33 -1.15
C LEU A 137 -12.44 12.10 -1.86
N LYS A 138 -13.12 11.20 -1.11
CA LYS A 138 -13.70 9.94 -1.62
C LYS A 138 -12.68 9.13 -2.40
N VAL A 139 -11.49 8.94 -1.80
CA VAL A 139 -10.47 8.08 -2.42
C VAL A 139 -11.00 6.65 -2.58
N ASP A 140 -10.57 5.94 -3.63
CA ASP A 140 -11.04 4.59 -3.92
C ASP A 140 -10.48 3.55 -2.91
N VAL A 141 -9.30 3.81 -2.34
CA VAL A 141 -8.65 2.98 -1.32
C VAL A 141 -7.68 3.82 -0.49
N ILE A 142 -7.49 3.48 0.78
CA ILE A 142 -6.49 4.09 1.66
C ILE A 142 -5.38 3.08 1.93
N LEU A 143 -4.15 3.39 1.55
CA LEU A 143 -2.95 2.72 2.04
C LEU A 143 -2.53 3.37 3.37
N ALA A 144 -2.70 2.65 4.48
CA ALA A 144 -2.39 3.15 5.81
C ALA A 144 -1.13 2.48 6.37
N LEU A 145 -0.15 3.30 6.73
CA LEU A 145 1.16 2.86 7.18
C LEU A 145 1.21 2.88 8.71
N ASN A 146 1.44 1.72 9.31
CA ASN A 146 1.46 1.47 10.75
C ASN A 146 0.09 1.55 11.48
N THR A 147 0.09 1.10 12.73
CA THR A 147 -1.11 0.97 13.56
C THR A 147 -1.88 2.28 13.76
N PRO A 148 -1.26 3.43 14.12
CA PRO A 148 -1.99 4.68 14.31
C PRO A 148 -2.73 5.17 13.06
N SER A 149 -2.12 5.03 11.88
CA SER A 149 -2.75 5.42 10.61
C SER A 149 -3.96 4.56 10.28
N VAL A 150 -3.87 3.24 10.48
CA VAL A 150 -5.00 2.34 10.25
C VAL A 150 -6.14 2.64 11.22
N GLN A 151 -5.84 2.90 12.50
CA GLN A 151 -6.84 3.29 13.49
C GLN A 151 -7.53 4.60 13.13
N ALA A 152 -6.76 5.60 12.66
CA ALA A 152 -7.31 6.87 12.21
C ALA A 152 -8.22 6.69 10.98
N ALA A 153 -7.77 5.92 9.98
CA ALA A 153 -8.56 5.63 8.79
C ALA A 153 -9.85 4.86 9.12
N LYS A 154 -9.80 3.83 10.00
CA LYS A 154 -11.00 3.09 10.47
C LYS A 154 -12.03 3.99 11.16
N LYS A 155 -11.58 5.01 11.90
CA LYS A 155 -12.47 5.97 12.55
C LYS A 155 -13.09 6.95 11.54
N ALA A 156 -12.36 7.32 10.49
CA ALA A 156 -12.81 8.27 9.47
C ALA A 156 -13.80 7.65 8.47
N THR A 157 -13.69 6.34 8.21
CA THR A 157 -14.56 5.68 7.22
C THR A 157 -14.77 4.19 7.53
N VAL A 158 -15.99 3.72 7.25
CA VAL A 158 -16.35 2.29 7.31
C VAL A 158 -16.56 1.70 5.92
N THR A 159 -16.54 2.53 4.87
CA THR A 159 -16.85 2.15 3.49
C THR A 159 -15.64 2.15 2.58
N ILE A 160 -14.71 3.11 2.74
CA ILE A 160 -13.49 3.13 1.92
C ILE A 160 -12.58 1.99 2.39
N PRO A 161 -12.15 1.10 1.48
CA PRO A 161 -11.23 0.03 1.80
C PRO A 161 -9.88 0.57 2.32
N ILE A 162 -9.31 -0.12 3.30
CA ILE A 162 -8.03 0.23 3.91
C ILE A 162 -7.06 -0.92 3.72
N VAL A 163 -5.98 -0.67 3.02
CA VAL A 163 -4.84 -1.60 2.90
C VAL A 163 -3.80 -1.19 3.92
N MET A 164 -3.57 -2.03 4.91
CA MET A 164 -2.57 -1.78 5.95
C MET A 164 -1.22 -2.38 5.57
N THR A 165 -0.13 -1.75 6.03
CA THR A 165 1.23 -2.31 5.97
C THR A 165 2.01 -1.91 7.22
N GLN A 166 3.07 -2.67 7.54
CA GLN A 166 3.92 -2.47 8.72
C GLN A 166 3.15 -2.58 10.07
N ILE A 167 2.25 -3.53 10.16
CA ILE A 167 1.48 -3.78 11.38
C ILE A 167 2.09 -4.94 12.16
N ALA A 168 2.41 -4.70 13.44
CA ALA A 168 3.02 -5.70 14.31
C ALA A 168 2.04 -6.83 14.66
N ASP A 169 0.82 -6.47 15.08
CA ASP A 169 -0.23 -7.43 15.42
C ASP A 169 -1.61 -6.81 15.17
N PRO A 170 -2.24 -7.11 14.05
CA PRO A 170 -3.53 -6.52 13.70
C PRO A 170 -4.70 -7.07 14.55
N LEU A 171 -4.56 -8.27 15.13
CA LEU A 171 -5.59 -8.86 16.01
C LEU A 171 -5.57 -8.18 17.38
N LYS A 172 -4.41 -8.15 18.05
CA LYS A 172 -4.26 -7.50 19.36
C LYS A 172 -4.53 -5.99 19.28
N SER A 173 -4.22 -5.36 18.15
CA SER A 173 -4.51 -3.94 17.93
C SER A 173 -5.98 -3.66 17.57
N GLY A 174 -6.84 -4.67 17.47
CA GLY A 174 -8.26 -4.54 17.13
C GLY A 174 -8.54 -4.01 15.73
N LEU A 175 -7.58 -4.14 14.82
CA LEU A 175 -7.71 -3.66 13.44
C LEU A 175 -8.57 -4.60 12.62
N VAL A 176 -8.41 -5.89 12.84
CA VAL A 176 -9.17 -6.97 12.21
C VAL A 176 -9.57 -8.01 13.26
N THR A 177 -10.61 -8.80 12.98
CA THR A 177 -11.11 -9.85 13.89
C THR A 177 -10.51 -11.22 13.58
N ASN A 178 -10.04 -11.41 12.36
CA ASN A 178 -9.47 -12.67 11.87
C ASN A 178 -8.50 -12.36 10.73
N LEU A 179 -7.40 -13.12 10.61
CA LEU A 179 -6.43 -12.90 9.54
C LEU A 179 -6.91 -13.47 8.19
N SER A 180 -7.60 -14.61 8.20
CA SER A 180 -8.07 -15.26 6.96
C SER A 180 -9.27 -14.56 6.35
N ARG A 181 -10.16 -14.00 7.18
CA ARG A 181 -11.30 -13.17 6.81
C ARG A 181 -11.37 -12.00 7.77
N PRO A 182 -10.70 -10.88 7.46
CA PRO A 182 -10.58 -9.75 8.38
C PRO A 182 -11.92 -9.17 8.81
N GLY A 183 -12.91 -9.20 7.92
CA GLY A 183 -14.18 -8.52 8.08
C GLY A 183 -14.05 -7.00 7.98
N GLY A 184 -15.15 -6.31 7.81
CA GLY A 184 -15.12 -4.83 7.67
C GLY A 184 -14.34 -4.36 6.45
N ASN A 185 -13.66 -3.22 6.58
CA ASN A 185 -12.99 -2.54 5.46
C ASN A 185 -11.46 -2.58 5.51
N VAL A 186 -10.83 -3.37 6.38
CA VAL A 186 -9.37 -3.43 6.56
C VAL A 186 -8.81 -4.76 6.10
N THR A 187 -7.75 -4.73 5.30
CA THR A 187 -6.92 -5.88 4.91
C THR A 187 -5.47 -5.45 4.72
N GLY A 188 -4.58 -6.34 4.29
CA GLY A 188 -3.21 -6.00 3.88
C GLY A 188 -2.14 -6.86 4.52
N MET A 189 -1.03 -6.23 4.94
CA MET A 189 0.19 -6.88 5.38
C MET A 189 0.50 -6.61 6.85
N SER A 190 0.88 -7.65 7.56
CA SER A 190 1.44 -7.57 8.93
C SER A 190 2.74 -8.38 9.02
N PHE A 191 3.38 -8.35 10.17
CA PHE A 191 4.51 -9.24 10.46
C PHE A 191 4.28 -10.01 11.75
N LYS A 192 4.99 -11.14 11.89
CA LYS A 192 4.91 -12.00 13.08
C LYS A 192 5.83 -11.44 14.16
N VAL A 193 5.30 -10.54 14.99
CA VAL A 193 6.10 -9.83 15.99
C VAL A 193 6.74 -10.77 17.02
N ASP A 194 6.06 -11.83 17.41
CA ASP A 194 6.59 -12.82 18.38
C ASP A 194 7.80 -13.56 17.78
N GLU A 195 7.70 -14.02 16.53
CA GLU A 195 8.79 -14.69 15.81
C GLU A 195 9.98 -13.76 15.57
N LEU A 196 9.70 -12.50 15.17
CA LEU A 196 10.73 -11.49 14.95
C LEU A 196 11.49 -11.18 16.25
N SER A 197 10.77 -11.03 17.37
CA SER A 197 11.36 -10.72 18.66
C SER A 197 12.24 -11.87 19.20
N GLY A 198 11.74 -13.11 19.10
CA GLY A 198 12.50 -14.28 19.53
C GLY A 198 13.79 -14.49 18.72
N LYS A 199 13.68 -14.45 17.39
CA LYS A 199 14.84 -14.57 16.50
C LYS A 199 15.81 -13.40 16.68
N GLY A 200 15.34 -12.17 16.83
CA GLY A 200 16.18 -11.00 17.06
C GLY A 200 17.02 -11.14 18.33
N LEU A 201 16.43 -11.54 19.44
CA LEU A 201 17.17 -11.79 20.69
C LEU A 201 18.12 -12.99 20.60
N ALA A 202 17.77 -14.04 19.86
CA ALA A 202 18.67 -15.19 19.63
C ALA A 202 19.90 -14.76 18.83
N LEU A 203 19.75 -13.92 17.79
CA LEU A 203 20.87 -13.34 17.02
C LEU A 203 21.78 -12.48 17.93
N LEU A 204 21.18 -11.73 18.86
CA LEU A 204 21.94 -10.97 19.84
C LEU A 204 22.76 -11.87 20.77
N ARG A 205 22.17 -12.91 21.30
CA ARG A 205 22.87 -13.89 22.16
C ARG A 205 24.00 -14.58 21.40
N GLU A 206 23.83 -14.85 20.11
CA GLU A 206 24.89 -15.45 19.27
C GLU A 206 26.04 -14.45 19.07
N THR A 207 25.72 -13.15 18.85
CA THR A 207 26.73 -12.09 18.68
C THR A 207 27.43 -11.73 19.99
N PHE A 208 26.72 -11.77 21.10
CA PHE A 208 27.19 -11.42 22.44
C PHE A 208 26.88 -12.57 23.40
N PRO A 209 27.76 -13.60 23.48
CA PRO A 209 27.48 -14.78 24.32
C PRO A 209 27.26 -14.49 25.81
N SER A 210 27.89 -13.44 26.33
CA SER A 210 27.74 -13.00 27.73
C SER A 210 26.63 -11.95 27.94
N LEU A 211 25.82 -11.68 26.94
CA LEU A 211 24.76 -10.65 26.98
C LEU A 211 23.84 -10.87 28.15
N SER A 212 23.77 -9.88 29.04
CA SER A 212 22.96 -9.93 30.26
C SER A 212 21.89 -8.85 30.29
N ARG A 213 22.17 -7.68 29.71
CA ARG A 213 21.25 -6.53 29.75
C ARG A 213 21.11 -5.84 28.40
N VAL A 214 19.85 -5.70 27.95
CA VAL A 214 19.46 -5.07 26.70
C VAL A 214 18.52 -3.89 26.97
N ALA A 215 18.85 -2.72 26.43
CA ALA A 215 17.95 -1.58 26.38
C ALA A 215 17.01 -1.70 25.19
N VAL A 216 15.74 -1.34 25.34
CA VAL A 216 14.74 -1.32 24.28
C VAL A 216 14.16 0.07 24.19
N LEU A 217 14.42 0.75 23.06
CA LEU A 217 13.92 2.09 22.74
C LEU A 217 12.71 1.98 21.82
N TRP A 218 11.62 2.64 22.19
CA TRP A 218 10.44 2.71 21.30
C TRP A 218 9.65 4.00 21.49
N TYR A 219 8.84 4.34 20.47
CA TYR A 219 7.94 5.48 20.51
C TYR A 219 6.65 5.11 21.24
N ALA A 220 6.49 5.57 22.49
CA ALA A 220 5.40 5.20 23.38
C ALA A 220 3.99 5.58 22.88
N PRO A 221 3.76 6.68 22.13
CA PRO A 221 2.45 6.97 21.55
C PRO A 221 1.99 6.02 20.43
N ASN A 222 2.84 5.09 19.98
CA ASN A 222 2.44 4.07 19.02
C ASN A 222 1.89 2.81 19.73
N PRO A 223 0.58 2.55 19.72
CA PRO A 223 0.00 1.39 20.41
C PRO A 223 0.46 0.05 19.80
N GLY A 224 0.94 0.04 18.56
CA GLY A 224 1.55 -1.15 17.95
C GLY A 224 2.87 -1.54 18.59
N ALA A 225 3.59 -0.60 19.22
CA ALA A 225 4.84 -0.86 19.90
C ALA A 225 4.65 -1.70 21.18
N ASP A 226 3.52 -1.59 21.87
CA ASP A 226 3.24 -2.35 23.10
C ASP A 226 3.22 -3.86 22.83
N ASN A 227 2.72 -4.27 21.64
CA ASN A 227 2.74 -5.67 21.23
C ASN A 227 4.19 -6.16 21.00
N ALA A 228 5.04 -5.34 20.37
CA ALA A 228 6.44 -5.67 20.13
C ALA A 228 7.23 -5.74 21.47
N VAL A 229 7.01 -4.78 22.37
CA VAL A 229 7.61 -4.77 23.71
C VAL A 229 7.19 -6.01 24.51
N SER A 230 5.91 -6.39 24.44
CA SER A 230 5.40 -7.59 25.12
C SER A 230 6.04 -8.87 24.59
N ALA A 231 6.22 -8.98 23.27
CA ALA A 231 6.87 -10.10 22.63
C ALA A 231 8.36 -10.19 23.02
N ILE A 232 9.08 -9.05 23.04
CA ILE A 232 10.49 -9.00 23.46
C ILE A 232 10.61 -9.38 24.96
N LYS A 233 9.70 -8.92 25.83
CA LYS A 233 9.67 -9.33 27.25
C LYS A 233 9.49 -10.83 27.42
N ALA A 234 8.64 -11.46 26.61
CA ALA A 234 8.46 -12.92 26.67
C ALA A 234 9.75 -13.64 26.26
N ALA A 235 10.32 -13.29 25.10
CA ALA A 235 11.53 -13.91 24.60
C ALA A 235 12.77 -13.67 25.51
N SER A 236 12.88 -12.50 26.13
CA SER A 236 13.99 -12.18 27.05
C SER A 236 13.99 -13.04 28.32
N ARG A 237 12.81 -13.38 28.85
CA ARG A 237 12.68 -14.29 29.98
C ARG A 237 13.22 -15.68 29.69
N GLU A 238 12.90 -16.21 28.51
CA GLU A 238 13.37 -17.51 28.06
C GLU A 238 14.90 -17.57 27.89
N LEU A 239 15.51 -16.44 27.50
CA LEU A 239 16.94 -16.32 27.29
C LEU A 239 17.72 -15.82 28.53
N GLY A 240 17.04 -15.50 29.62
CA GLY A 240 17.67 -14.94 30.84
C GLY A 240 18.31 -13.57 30.60
N ILE A 241 17.72 -12.73 29.75
CA ILE A 241 18.19 -11.37 29.44
C ILE A 241 17.35 -10.35 30.22
N GLU A 242 18.02 -9.46 30.95
CA GLU A 242 17.37 -8.32 31.63
C GLU A 242 17.04 -7.24 30.59
N LEU A 243 15.82 -6.72 30.62
CA LEU A 243 15.39 -5.62 29.75
C LEU A 243 15.33 -4.31 30.48
N LEU A 244 16.00 -3.30 29.94
CA LEU A 244 15.83 -1.91 30.31
C LEU A 244 14.89 -1.24 29.31
N LEU A 245 13.69 -0.86 29.76
CA LEU A 245 12.66 -0.30 28.90
C LEU A 245 12.80 1.23 28.82
N LEU A 246 12.95 1.77 27.62
CA LEU A 246 13.17 3.18 27.33
C LEU A 246 12.05 3.74 26.41
N PRO A 247 10.84 4.01 26.96
CA PRO A 247 9.79 4.68 26.22
C PRO A 247 10.17 6.12 25.96
N VAL A 248 10.02 6.59 24.70
CA VAL A 248 10.20 8.00 24.33
C VAL A 248 8.95 8.52 23.63
N ARG A 249 8.59 9.79 23.89
CA ARG A 249 7.46 10.45 23.25
C ARG A 249 7.89 11.37 22.10
N GLY A 250 9.17 11.61 21.95
CA GLY A 250 9.74 12.45 20.94
C GLY A 250 11.24 12.66 21.12
N GLN A 251 11.81 13.47 20.23
CA GLN A 251 13.24 13.77 20.18
C GLN A 251 13.82 14.25 21.53
N GLY A 252 13.11 15.13 22.24
CA GLY A 252 13.61 15.71 23.50
C GLY A 252 13.88 14.70 24.61
N GLU A 253 13.37 13.48 24.51
CA GLU A 253 13.58 12.43 25.51
C GLU A 253 14.75 11.47 25.15
N LEU A 254 15.32 11.56 23.94
CA LEU A 254 16.38 10.66 23.49
C LEU A 254 17.63 10.75 24.35
N ILE A 255 18.12 11.96 24.63
CA ILE A 255 19.33 12.15 25.46
C ILE A 255 19.17 11.47 26.82
N THR A 256 18.04 11.68 27.49
CA THR A 256 17.76 11.07 28.80
C THR A 256 17.67 9.55 28.70
N ALA A 257 17.07 9.01 27.64
CA ALA A 257 16.98 7.58 27.41
C ALA A 257 18.39 6.95 27.26
N PHE A 258 19.27 7.57 26.49
CA PHE A 258 20.66 7.09 26.31
C PHE A 258 21.49 7.20 27.60
N GLN A 259 21.35 8.29 28.35
CA GLN A 259 21.98 8.41 29.67
C GLN A 259 21.51 7.32 30.62
N THR A 260 20.22 6.97 30.59
CA THR A 260 19.64 5.89 31.39
C THR A 260 20.21 4.54 30.96
N ALA A 261 20.30 4.27 29.65
CA ALA A 261 20.90 3.05 29.14
C ALA A 261 22.34 2.89 29.57
N SER A 262 23.14 3.95 29.50
CA SER A 262 24.55 3.95 29.89
C SER A 262 24.71 3.74 31.41
N ARG A 263 23.96 4.46 32.27
CA ARG A 263 24.01 4.32 33.74
C ARG A 263 23.60 2.91 34.16
N SER A 264 22.65 2.31 33.48
CA SER A 264 22.18 0.94 33.72
C SER A 264 23.10 -0.12 33.12
N ARG A 265 24.20 0.27 32.49
CA ARG A 265 25.17 -0.65 31.85
C ARG A 265 24.50 -1.57 30.84
N ALA A 266 23.57 -1.03 30.04
CA ALA A 266 23.06 -1.78 28.90
C ALA A 266 24.20 -2.05 27.90
N GLU A 267 24.25 -3.25 27.38
CA GLU A 267 25.30 -3.69 26.44
C GLU A 267 24.88 -3.45 24.99
N VAL A 268 23.58 -3.56 24.74
CA VAL A 268 22.97 -3.43 23.43
C VAL A 268 21.70 -2.57 23.52
N LEU A 269 21.44 -1.77 22.51
CA LEU A 269 20.20 -1.04 22.31
C LEU A 269 19.41 -1.63 21.16
N ILE A 270 18.22 -2.15 21.42
CA ILE A 270 17.23 -2.48 20.40
C ILE A 270 16.39 -1.23 20.13
N VAL A 271 16.35 -0.78 18.88
CA VAL A 271 15.46 0.28 18.41
C VAL A 271 14.30 -0.38 17.68
N LEU A 272 13.09 -0.30 18.25
CA LEU A 272 11.90 -0.86 17.63
C LEU A 272 11.52 -0.08 16.38
N ALA A 273 10.95 -0.80 15.41
CA ALA A 273 10.47 -0.22 14.16
C ALA A 273 9.37 0.81 14.42
N ASP A 274 9.69 2.06 14.21
CA ASP A 274 8.76 3.18 14.23
C ASP A 274 9.22 4.29 13.29
N VAL A 275 8.27 5.06 12.77
CA VAL A 275 8.56 6.18 11.86
C VAL A 275 9.29 7.31 12.55
N VAL A 276 9.02 7.54 13.85
CA VAL A 276 9.73 8.54 14.65
C VAL A 276 11.19 8.12 14.85
N ALA A 277 11.43 6.83 15.16
CA ALA A 277 12.78 6.30 15.23
C ALA A 277 13.52 6.46 13.90
N THR A 278 12.85 6.25 12.77
CA THR A 278 13.43 6.43 11.43
C THR A 278 13.79 7.88 11.17
N ARG A 279 12.95 8.83 11.56
CA ARG A 279 13.20 10.27 11.42
C ARG A 279 14.43 10.72 12.21
N HIS A 280 14.60 10.21 13.43
CA HIS A 280 15.70 10.55 14.34
C HIS A 280 16.83 9.53 14.28
N ARG A 281 16.90 8.70 13.24
CA ARG A 281 17.87 7.62 13.09
C ARG A 281 19.32 8.09 13.32
N ASP A 282 19.71 9.14 12.65
CA ASP A 282 21.10 9.61 12.68
C ASP A 282 21.46 10.17 14.09
N GLU A 283 20.52 10.83 14.75
CA GLU A 283 20.68 11.27 16.14
C GLU A 283 20.79 10.08 17.11
N ILE A 284 19.92 9.08 16.94
CA ILE A 284 19.94 7.84 17.72
C ILE A 284 21.30 7.13 17.58
N LEU A 285 21.81 7.02 16.33
CA LEU A 285 23.09 6.38 16.07
C LEU A 285 24.27 7.19 16.63
N ASN A 286 24.25 8.52 16.55
CA ASN A 286 25.26 9.39 17.14
C ASN A 286 25.28 9.27 18.67
N LEU A 287 24.12 9.28 19.31
CA LEU A 287 24.02 9.07 20.77
C LEU A 287 24.53 7.68 21.16
N ALA A 288 24.18 6.65 20.39
CA ALA A 288 24.68 5.29 20.63
C ALA A 288 26.20 5.21 20.53
N ALA A 289 26.80 5.82 19.52
CA ALA A 289 28.24 5.89 19.34
C ALA A 289 28.91 6.62 20.53
N THR A 290 28.34 7.75 20.98
CA THR A 290 28.84 8.49 22.17
C THR A 290 28.84 7.64 23.43
N HIS A 291 27.89 6.73 23.58
CA HIS A 291 27.75 5.85 24.72
C HIS A 291 28.33 4.44 24.51
N SER A 292 29.01 4.20 23.38
CA SER A 292 29.57 2.89 22.99
C SER A 292 28.53 1.75 23.00
N LEU A 293 27.28 2.05 22.68
CA LEU A 293 26.17 1.09 22.61
C LEU A 293 26.06 0.48 21.23
N ALA A 294 26.08 -0.85 21.14
CA ALA A 294 25.74 -1.55 19.92
C ALA A 294 24.25 -1.36 19.62
N VAL A 295 23.91 -0.84 18.44
CA VAL A 295 22.50 -0.66 18.03
C VAL A 295 22.06 -1.78 17.13
N ILE A 296 20.85 -2.30 17.41
CA ILE A 296 20.14 -3.24 16.56
C ILE A 296 18.75 -2.69 16.28
N SER A 297 18.33 -2.76 15.04
CA SER A 297 17.00 -2.29 14.62
C SER A 297 16.28 -3.33 13.77
N GLN A 298 14.97 -3.17 13.66
CA GLN A 298 14.15 -3.94 12.73
C GLN A 298 14.20 -3.37 11.29
N TYR A 299 14.77 -2.17 11.11
CA TYR A 299 14.88 -1.54 9.79
C TYR A 299 16.31 -1.64 9.24
N ARG A 300 16.43 -2.21 8.05
CA ARG A 300 17.67 -2.29 7.27
C ARG A 300 18.40 -0.95 7.15
N THR A 301 17.64 0.15 7.01
CA THR A 301 18.19 1.50 6.89
C THR A 301 19.00 1.95 8.11
N PHE A 302 18.78 1.35 9.29
CA PHE A 302 19.61 1.60 10.46
C PHE A 302 20.99 0.98 10.32
N ALA A 303 21.09 -0.29 9.87
CA ALA A 303 22.39 -0.91 9.64
C ALA A 303 23.17 -0.19 8.54
N GLU A 304 22.48 0.24 7.48
CA GLU A 304 23.09 1.03 6.39
C GLU A 304 23.61 2.40 6.86
N ALA A 305 23.01 2.97 7.91
CA ALA A 305 23.44 4.23 8.52
C ALA A 305 24.44 4.07 9.68
N GLY A 306 24.79 2.83 10.10
CA GLY A 306 25.80 2.61 11.14
C GLY A 306 25.35 1.79 12.35
N ALA A 307 24.12 1.26 12.42
CA ALA A 307 23.77 0.26 13.44
C ALA A 307 24.57 -1.04 13.17
N LEU A 308 24.85 -1.80 14.26
CA LEU A 308 25.61 -3.05 14.17
C LEU A 308 24.87 -4.11 13.35
N LEU A 309 23.59 -4.29 13.64
CA LEU A 309 22.73 -5.26 12.96
C LEU A 309 21.38 -4.63 12.62
N ALA A 310 20.77 -5.11 11.55
CA ALA A 310 19.33 -4.99 11.35
C ALA A 310 18.74 -6.38 11.12
N PHE A 311 17.64 -6.66 11.81
CA PHE A 311 16.86 -7.87 11.62
C PHE A 311 15.38 -7.55 11.63
N GLY A 312 14.73 -7.60 10.49
CA GLY A 312 13.34 -7.21 10.35
C GLY A 312 12.71 -7.63 9.02
N PRO A 313 11.41 -7.35 8.84
CA PRO A 313 10.72 -7.69 7.60
C PRO A 313 11.31 -6.94 6.40
N ASP A 314 11.31 -7.59 5.24
CA ASP A 314 11.59 -6.94 3.95
C ASP A 314 10.47 -5.91 3.67
N THR A 315 10.67 -4.69 4.20
CA THR A 315 9.67 -3.63 4.12
C THR A 315 9.36 -3.21 2.69
N PRO A 316 10.33 -3.01 1.77
CA PRO A 316 10.03 -2.77 0.36
C PRO A 316 9.14 -3.84 -0.26
N ALA A 317 9.38 -5.13 0.02
CA ALA A 317 8.53 -6.21 -0.48
C ALA A 317 7.10 -6.13 0.06
N MET A 318 6.91 -5.74 1.33
CA MET A 318 5.58 -5.50 1.90
C MET A 318 4.85 -4.37 1.18
N TYR A 319 5.51 -3.26 0.87
CA TYR A 319 4.92 -2.16 0.09
C TYR A 319 4.57 -2.59 -1.33
N ARG A 320 5.45 -3.34 -1.99
CA ARG A 320 5.17 -3.91 -3.32
C ARG A 320 3.98 -4.87 -3.28
N ARG A 321 3.87 -5.70 -2.22
CA ARG A 321 2.73 -6.59 -2.01
C ARG A 321 1.43 -5.83 -1.72
N ALA A 322 1.49 -4.69 -1.03
CA ALA A 322 0.34 -3.83 -0.80
C ALA A 322 -0.31 -3.35 -2.12
N ALA A 323 0.46 -3.15 -3.18
CA ALA A 323 -0.06 -2.85 -4.51
C ALA A 323 -1.00 -3.94 -5.06
N TYR A 324 -0.71 -5.20 -4.77
CA TYR A 324 -1.61 -6.32 -5.14
C TYR A 324 -2.97 -6.21 -4.45
N TYR A 325 -3.01 -5.85 -3.16
CA TYR A 325 -4.26 -5.64 -2.44
C TYR A 325 -5.07 -4.48 -3.03
N VAL A 326 -4.38 -3.38 -3.34
CA VAL A 326 -4.99 -2.24 -4.02
C VAL A 326 -5.59 -2.67 -5.36
N ASP A 327 -4.86 -3.40 -6.19
CA ASP A 327 -5.35 -3.93 -7.48
C ASP A 327 -6.61 -4.77 -7.31
N ARG A 328 -6.60 -5.71 -6.34
CA ARG A 328 -7.78 -6.57 -6.08
C ARG A 328 -9.00 -5.73 -5.70
N ILE A 329 -8.81 -4.71 -4.86
CA ILE A 329 -9.88 -3.82 -4.42
C ILE A 329 -10.39 -2.96 -5.58
N LEU A 330 -9.51 -2.37 -6.39
CA LEU A 330 -9.89 -1.58 -7.55
C LEU A 330 -10.64 -2.40 -8.61
N LYS A 331 -10.39 -3.71 -8.66
CA LYS A 331 -11.11 -4.69 -9.48
C LYS A 331 -12.39 -5.22 -8.83
N GLY A 332 -12.80 -4.66 -7.68
CA GLY A 332 -14.08 -4.95 -7.04
C GLY A 332 -14.04 -6.01 -5.92
N ALA A 333 -12.86 -6.45 -5.48
CA ALA A 333 -12.78 -7.34 -4.32
C ALA A 333 -13.13 -6.58 -3.02
N ASN A 334 -13.87 -7.22 -2.12
CA ASN A 334 -14.14 -6.67 -0.80
C ASN A 334 -12.90 -6.84 0.10
N ALA A 335 -12.45 -5.77 0.75
CA ALA A 335 -11.31 -5.80 1.67
C ALA A 335 -11.52 -6.81 2.81
N GLY A 336 -12.74 -6.93 3.32
CA GLY A 336 -13.07 -7.85 4.40
C GLY A 336 -12.95 -9.34 4.06
N ASP A 337 -12.91 -9.69 2.77
CA ASP A 337 -12.75 -11.07 2.28
C ASP A 337 -11.31 -11.37 1.85
N LEU A 338 -10.44 -10.35 1.74
CA LEU A 338 -9.04 -10.53 1.40
C LEU A 338 -8.24 -10.85 2.68
N PRO A 339 -7.53 -11.99 2.75
CA PRO A 339 -6.80 -12.38 3.95
C PRO A 339 -5.68 -11.39 4.25
N VAL A 340 -5.42 -11.15 5.53
CA VAL A 340 -4.21 -10.45 5.98
C VAL A 340 -3.03 -11.39 5.86
N GLU A 341 -2.05 -11.03 5.04
CA GLU A 341 -0.81 -11.78 4.91
C GLU A 341 0.19 -11.35 5.97
N GLN A 342 0.93 -12.32 6.49
CA GLN A 342 2.04 -12.07 7.40
C GLN A 342 3.36 -12.21 6.65
N ALA A 343 4.26 -11.23 6.79
CA ALA A 343 5.60 -11.32 6.23
C ALA A 343 6.33 -12.53 6.82
N THR A 344 6.83 -13.38 5.93
CA THR A 344 7.58 -14.60 6.31
C THR A 344 9.07 -14.45 6.05
N LYS A 345 9.45 -13.46 5.22
CA LYS A 345 10.84 -13.15 4.92
C LYS A 345 11.31 -12.03 5.83
N PHE A 346 12.42 -12.27 6.51
CA PHE A 346 13.14 -11.29 7.33
C PHE A 346 14.54 -11.11 6.75
N ASP A 347 14.97 -9.86 6.63
CA ASP A 347 16.31 -9.51 6.19
C ASP A 347 17.24 -9.39 7.39
N LEU A 348 18.41 -10.04 7.31
CA LEU A 348 19.51 -9.87 8.25
C LEU A 348 20.61 -9.04 7.57
N VAL A 349 20.87 -7.85 8.09
CA VAL A 349 21.95 -6.98 7.63
C VAL A 349 22.99 -6.84 8.73
N VAL A 350 24.25 -7.06 8.40
CA VAL A 350 25.40 -6.98 9.32
C VAL A 350 26.31 -5.85 8.89
N ASN A 351 26.70 -4.95 9.81
CA ASN A 351 27.64 -3.88 9.54
C ASN A 351 29.01 -4.19 10.19
N LEU A 352 29.96 -4.64 9.40
CA LEU A 352 31.32 -4.98 9.85
C LEU A 352 32.15 -3.74 10.21
N LYS A 353 31.87 -2.56 9.61
CA LYS A 353 32.54 -1.32 10.01
C LYS A 353 32.20 -0.98 11.46
N THR A 354 30.93 -1.07 11.79
CA THR A 354 30.45 -0.81 13.16
C THR A 354 30.93 -1.90 14.13
N ALA A 355 30.91 -3.16 13.72
CA ALA A 355 31.45 -4.27 14.50
C ALA A 355 32.93 -4.00 14.87
N LYS A 356 33.75 -3.62 13.88
CA LYS A 356 35.17 -3.28 14.10
C LYS A 356 35.35 -2.09 15.05
N THR A 357 34.53 -1.04 14.90
CA THR A 357 34.59 0.15 15.78
C THR A 357 34.24 -0.18 17.23
N LEU A 358 33.27 -1.09 17.44
CA LEU A 358 32.85 -1.52 18.76
C LEU A 358 33.68 -2.67 19.34
N GLY A 359 34.68 -3.19 18.60
CA GLY A 359 35.46 -4.37 19.02
C GLY A 359 34.64 -5.65 19.11
N VAL A 360 33.54 -5.74 18.36
CA VAL A 360 32.65 -6.91 18.36
C VAL A 360 33.03 -7.85 17.23
N THR A 361 33.20 -9.13 17.56
CA THR A 361 33.44 -10.18 16.57
C THR A 361 32.10 -10.78 16.15
N ILE A 362 31.78 -10.68 14.88
CA ILE A 362 30.56 -11.29 14.32
C ILE A 362 30.85 -12.77 14.01
N PRO A 363 30.05 -13.71 14.53
CA PRO A 363 30.23 -15.12 14.24
C PRO A 363 30.11 -15.45 12.76
N PRO A 364 30.97 -16.37 12.22
CA PRO A 364 30.87 -16.80 10.81
C PRO A 364 29.48 -17.37 10.45
N SER A 365 28.84 -18.05 11.38
CA SER A 365 27.48 -18.58 11.22
C SER A 365 26.44 -17.49 10.97
N LEU A 366 26.60 -16.32 11.59
CA LEU A 366 25.72 -15.16 11.39
C LEU A 366 26.00 -14.47 10.05
N LEU A 367 27.28 -14.33 9.68
CA LEU A 367 27.66 -13.79 8.37
C LEU A 367 27.16 -14.65 7.21
N ALA A 368 27.20 -15.98 7.34
CA ALA A 368 26.69 -16.91 6.33
C ALA A 368 25.16 -16.81 6.11
N ARG A 369 24.43 -16.31 7.11
CA ARG A 369 22.97 -16.11 7.05
C ARG A 369 22.57 -14.69 6.69
N ALA A 370 23.53 -13.76 6.63
CA ALA A 370 23.24 -12.37 6.34
C ALA A 370 22.81 -12.19 4.87
N ASP A 371 21.69 -11.50 4.66
CA ASP A 371 21.25 -11.08 3.33
C ASP A 371 22.12 -9.96 2.76
N LYS A 372 22.74 -9.17 3.65
CA LYS A 372 23.69 -8.12 3.29
C LYS A 372 24.75 -7.93 4.37
N VAL A 373 26.01 -7.84 3.95
CA VAL A 373 27.14 -7.45 4.79
C VAL A 373 27.66 -6.09 4.31
N ILE A 374 27.87 -5.16 5.23
CA ILE A 374 28.41 -3.82 4.97
C ILE A 374 29.86 -3.81 5.46
N GLU A 375 30.80 -3.69 4.52
CA GLU A 375 32.25 -3.65 4.72
C GLU A 375 32.82 -2.25 4.72
#